data_9c02b6ac8dd015860dcc21d68b773355
#
_entry.id   9c02b6ac8dd015860dcc21d68b773355
#
_cell.length_a   1.000
_cell.length_b   1.000
_cell.length_c   1.000
_cell.angle_alpha   90.00
_cell.angle_beta   90.00
_cell.angle_gamma   90.00
#
_symmetry.space_group_name_H-M   'P 1'
#
loop_
_entity.id
_entity.type
_entity.pdbx_description
1 polymer ?
#
loop_
_entity_poly.entity_id
_entity_poly.type
_entity_poly.pdbx_seq_one_letter_code
_entity_poly.pdbx_strand_id
1 'polypeptide(L)'
;MTINNLPPLVTVFGGSGFVGRQVVRTLAKRGYRIRVAVRRPDLAGFLLPAGYVGQISLVQANLRYRDSVLRAVEGSAHVVNCIGILFESGRNTFDGVQDIGVKTLVEAVKAAGAKLTHVSAIGADVNSASSYARSKGRAEATIQAALPDAVILRPSVVFGADDSFFNRFASMARTFPFLPLIGGGHTKLQPVFVEDVAETVGRSVDGSIPSGKIYELGGGEVMTMRDCMETVMRVTARKKPLLSLPFGVASMIGSVASMVPLIPPPITADQVELLKRD
;
A
#
# COMPACT_ATOMS: atom_id res chain seq x y z
N MET A 1 -30.73 -3.73 25.74
CA MET A 1 -29.80 -2.82 25.06
C MET A 1 -29.93 -3.08 23.57
N THR A 2 -30.55 -2.17 22.88
CA THR A 2 -30.81 -2.28 21.42
C THR A 2 -29.48 -2.22 20.66
N ILE A 3 -29.26 -3.16 19.75
CA ILE A 3 -28.09 -3.32 18.88
C ILE A 3 -27.76 -2.05 18.05
N ASN A 4 -28.65 -1.07 18.05
CA ASN A 4 -28.55 0.18 17.28
C ASN A 4 -27.52 1.22 17.79
N ASN A 5 -26.76 0.96 18.85
CA ASN A 5 -25.83 1.94 19.45
C ASN A 5 -24.36 1.52 19.36
N LEU A 6 -24.05 0.48 18.59
CA LEU A 6 -22.65 0.09 18.38
C LEU A 6 -22.01 0.99 17.32
N PRO A 7 -20.74 1.42 17.53
CA PRO A 7 -20.01 2.18 16.52
C PRO A 7 -20.00 1.44 15.17
N PRO A 8 -19.96 2.17 14.04
CA PRO A 8 -19.91 1.54 12.71
C PRO A 8 -18.73 0.57 12.58
N LEU A 9 -18.97 -0.56 11.91
CA LEU A 9 -17.94 -1.53 11.61
C LEU A 9 -17.18 -1.13 10.35
N VAL A 10 -15.85 -1.03 10.46
CA VAL A 10 -14.95 -0.82 9.33
C VAL A 10 -14.12 -2.08 9.10
N THR A 11 -14.18 -2.66 7.91
CA THR A 11 -13.32 -3.78 7.54
C THR A 11 -12.08 -3.29 6.80
N VAL A 12 -10.88 -3.62 7.32
CA VAL A 12 -9.59 -3.23 6.75
C VAL A 12 -8.89 -4.44 6.15
N PHE A 13 -8.87 -4.52 4.83
CA PHE A 13 -8.09 -5.51 4.11
C PHE A 13 -6.62 -5.11 4.07
N GLY A 14 -5.74 -6.05 4.42
CA GLY A 14 -4.30 -5.78 4.52
C GLY A 14 -3.90 -4.97 5.75
N GLY A 15 -4.74 -4.96 6.80
CA GLY A 15 -4.50 -4.19 8.01
C GLY A 15 -3.24 -4.57 8.81
N SER A 16 -2.63 -5.74 8.56
CA SER A 16 -1.34 -6.12 9.16
C SER A 16 -0.12 -5.60 8.41
N GLY A 17 -0.31 -5.02 7.20
CA GLY A 17 0.75 -4.43 6.40
C GLY A 17 1.20 -3.06 6.91
N PHE A 18 2.22 -2.49 6.27
CA PHE A 18 2.84 -1.21 6.67
C PHE A 18 1.82 -0.05 6.75
N VAL A 19 1.10 0.26 5.68
CA VAL A 19 0.05 1.29 5.69
C VAL A 19 -1.14 0.83 6.53
N GLY A 20 -1.60 -0.42 6.34
CA GLY A 20 -2.80 -0.94 6.98
C GLY A 20 -2.76 -0.91 8.51
N ARG A 21 -1.60 -1.16 9.13
CA ARG A 21 -1.47 -1.09 10.60
C ARG A 21 -1.66 0.34 11.15
N GLN A 22 -1.24 1.35 10.41
CA GLN A 22 -1.48 2.73 10.81
C GLN A 22 -2.95 3.12 10.60
N VAL A 23 -3.56 2.65 9.52
CA VAL A 23 -5.01 2.80 9.28
C VAL A 23 -5.82 2.18 10.43
N VAL A 24 -5.48 0.96 10.85
CA VAL A 24 -6.14 0.32 12.01
C VAL A 24 -5.99 1.16 13.27
N ARG A 25 -4.79 1.68 13.56
CA ARG A 25 -4.55 2.56 14.72
C ARG A 25 -5.35 3.85 14.65
N THR A 26 -5.38 4.50 13.50
CA THR A 26 -6.12 5.75 13.28
C THR A 26 -7.63 5.53 13.45
N LEU A 27 -8.18 4.47 12.88
CA LEU A 27 -9.60 4.14 13.02
C LEU A 27 -9.98 3.73 14.44
N ALA A 28 -9.09 3.02 15.16
CA ALA A 28 -9.29 2.67 16.56
C ALA A 28 -9.38 3.92 17.46
N LYS A 29 -8.45 4.87 17.28
CA LYS A 29 -8.47 6.17 17.98
C LYS A 29 -9.75 6.97 17.71
N ARG A 30 -10.37 6.82 16.55
CA ARG A 30 -11.64 7.44 16.16
C ARG A 30 -12.88 6.69 16.66
N GLY A 31 -12.70 5.62 17.42
CA GLY A 31 -13.79 4.86 18.06
C GLY A 31 -14.53 3.88 17.16
N TYR A 32 -14.06 3.61 15.94
CA TYR A 32 -14.68 2.60 15.07
C TYR A 32 -14.46 1.18 15.59
N ARG A 33 -15.45 0.30 15.38
CA ARG A 33 -15.21 -1.14 15.44
C ARG A 33 -14.48 -1.57 14.19
N ILE A 34 -13.42 -2.38 14.35
CA ILE A 34 -12.52 -2.72 13.25
C ILE A 34 -12.47 -4.23 13.07
N ARG A 35 -12.71 -4.67 11.84
CA ARG A 35 -12.44 -6.02 11.40
C ARG A 35 -11.21 -6.00 10.48
N VAL A 36 -10.13 -6.63 10.92
CA VAL A 36 -8.89 -6.70 10.15
C VAL A 36 -8.90 -7.99 9.34
N ALA A 37 -9.06 -7.86 8.03
CA ALA A 37 -9.11 -8.96 7.09
C ALA A 37 -7.70 -9.28 6.56
N VAL A 38 -7.12 -10.41 6.99
CA VAL A 38 -5.75 -10.82 6.70
C VAL A 38 -5.66 -12.30 6.35
N ARG A 39 -4.59 -12.71 5.66
CA ARG A 39 -4.38 -14.12 5.30
C ARG A 39 -4.01 -15.00 6.50
N ARG A 40 -3.32 -14.43 7.47
CA ARG A 40 -2.81 -15.11 8.67
C ARG A 40 -3.19 -14.28 9.90
N PRO A 41 -4.40 -14.47 10.47
CA PRO A 41 -4.86 -13.77 11.67
C PRO A 41 -3.96 -14.04 12.89
N ASP A 42 -3.42 -15.24 12.98
CA ASP A 42 -2.47 -15.67 14.00
C ASP A 42 -1.21 -14.78 14.10
N LEU A 43 -0.77 -14.22 12.98
CA LEU A 43 0.38 -13.32 12.91
C LEU A 43 0.01 -11.83 13.06
N ALA A 44 -1.27 -11.50 13.19
CA ALA A 44 -1.77 -10.13 13.26
C ALA A 44 -2.15 -9.70 14.70
N GLY A 45 -1.93 -10.54 15.72
CA GLY A 45 -2.28 -10.27 17.11
C GLY A 45 -1.69 -8.97 17.67
N PHE A 46 -0.57 -8.50 17.15
CA PHE A 46 0.07 -7.22 17.52
C PHE A 46 -0.81 -5.97 17.27
N LEU A 47 -1.91 -6.12 16.52
CA LEU A 47 -2.86 -5.03 16.27
C LEU A 47 -3.88 -4.87 17.40
N LEU A 48 -4.16 -5.91 18.16
CA LEU A 48 -5.19 -5.88 19.22
C LEU A 48 -4.95 -4.79 20.27
N PRO A 49 -3.71 -4.54 20.73
CA PRO A 49 -3.44 -3.47 21.69
C PRO A 49 -3.65 -2.03 21.16
N ALA A 50 -3.89 -1.87 19.85
CA ALA A 50 -4.14 -0.54 19.26
C ALA A 50 -5.54 0.01 19.57
N GLY A 51 -6.44 -0.79 20.12
CA GLY A 51 -7.79 -0.40 20.51
C GLY A 51 -8.21 -0.95 21.86
N TYR A 52 -9.45 -0.69 22.25
CA TYR A 52 -10.06 -1.25 23.45
C TYR A 52 -10.39 -2.73 23.27
N VAL A 53 -10.62 -3.43 24.38
CA VAL A 53 -11.04 -4.83 24.37
C VAL A 53 -12.32 -5.01 23.53
N GLY A 54 -12.24 -5.89 22.52
CA GLY A 54 -13.35 -6.17 21.60
C GLY A 54 -13.52 -5.16 20.46
N GLN A 55 -12.75 -4.07 20.42
CA GLN A 55 -12.82 -3.07 19.35
C GLN A 55 -12.24 -3.57 18.03
N ILE A 56 -11.17 -4.37 18.08
CA ILE A 56 -10.47 -4.91 16.91
C ILE A 56 -10.66 -6.42 16.88
N SER A 57 -11.15 -6.93 15.76
CA SER A 57 -11.28 -8.36 15.48
C SER A 57 -10.44 -8.76 14.27
N LEU A 58 -9.81 -9.92 14.32
CA LEU A 58 -8.98 -10.46 13.24
C LEU A 58 -9.75 -11.56 12.53
N VAL A 59 -9.87 -11.48 11.21
CA VAL A 59 -10.54 -12.50 10.41
C VAL A 59 -9.67 -12.97 9.26
N GLN A 60 -9.81 -14.25 8.91
CA GLN A 60 -9.12 -14.79 7.75
C GLN A 60 -9.84 -14.38 6.47
N ALA A 61 -9.12 -13.68 5.59
CA ALA A 61 -9.59 -13.38 4.26
C ALA A 61 -8.45 -13.30 3.26
N ASN A 62 -8.74 -13.67 2.02
CA ASN A 62 -7.80 -13.59 0.92
C ASN A 62 -8.57 -13.18 -0.33
N LEU A 63 -8.17 -12.08 -0.98
CA LEU A 63 -8.85 -11.52 -2.15
C LEU A 63 -9.03 -12.53 -3.30
N ARG A 64 -8.22 -13.57 -3.36
CA ARG A 64 -8.32 -14.66 -4.35
C ARG A 64 -9.43 -15.68 -4.04
N TYR A 65 -10.05 -15.63 -2.85
CA TYR A 65 -11.10 -16.55 -2.42
C TYR A 65 -12.36 -15.77 -2.07
N ARG A 66 -13.26 -15.70 -3.03
CA ARG A 66 -14.49 -14.91 -3.01
C ARG A 66 -15.28 -15.05 -1.70
N ASP A 67 -15.52 -16.25 -1.25
CA ASP A 67 -16.33 -16.49 -0.05
C ASP A 67 -15.69 -15.92 1.24
N SER A 68 -14.35 -15.93 1.31
CA SER A 68 -13.64 -15.31 2.44
C SER A 68 -13.77 -13.78 2.43
N VAL A 69 -13.86 -13.17 1.25
CA VAL A 69 -14.05 -11.73 1.09
C VAL A 69 -15.47 -11.35 1.47
N LEU A 70 -16.48 -12.07 0.97
CA LEU A 70 -17.89 -11.85 1.30
C LEU A 70 -18.12 -11.89 2.82
N ARG A 71 -17.67 -12.95 3.49
CA ARG A 71 -17.76 -13.06 4.96
C ARG A 71 -17.04 -11.92 5.69
N ALA A 72 -15.89 -11.49 5.19
CA ALA A 72 -15.12 -10.41 5.83
C ALA A 72 -15.82 -9.05 5.69
N VAL A 73 -16.56 -8.81 4.62
CA VAL A 73 -17.24 -7.54 4.35
C VAL A 73 -18.63 -7.48 5.00
N GLU A 74 -19.24 -8.62 5.33
CA GLU A 74 -20.57 -8.71 5.89
C GLU A 74 -20.78 -7.79 7.11
N GLY A 75 -21.83 -6.97 7.08
CA GLY A 75 -22.20 -6.02 8.13
C GLY A 75 -21.26 -4.81 8.26
N SER A 76 -20.32 -4.61 7.34
CA SER A 76 -19.46 -3.44 7.32
C SER A 76 -20.20 -2.21 6.81
N ALA A 77 -20.05 -1.08 7.50
CA ALA A 77 -20.47 0.22 6.99
C ALA A 77 -19.46 0.79 5.98
N HIS A 78 -18.18 0.47 6.18
CA HIS A 78 -17.08 0.93 5.32
C HIS A 78 -16.02 -0.15 5.17
N VAL A 79 -15.44 -0.24 4.00
CA VAL A 79 -14.33 -1.14 3.69
C VAL A 79 -13.12 -0.32 3.27
N VAL A 80 -11.96 -0.62 3.85
CA VAL A 80 -10.68 -0.03 3.46
C VAL A 80 -9.81 -1.11 2.84
N ASN A 81 -9.33 -0.89 1.62
CA ASN A 81 -8.41 -1.80 0.96
C ASN A 81 -7.00 -1.23 0.94
N CYS A 82 -6.12 -1.78 1.79
CA CYS A 82 -4.69 -1.49 1.84
C CYS A 82 -3.85 -2.62 1.22
N ILE A 83 -4.47 -3.60 0.54
CA ILE A 83 -3.71 -4.69 -0.08
C ILE A 83 -3.02 -4.19 -1.33
N GLY A 84 -1.70 -4.39 -1.37
CA GLY A 84 -0.86 -4.17 -2.53
C GLY A 84 0.39 -5.01 -2.42
N ILE A 85 0.94 -5.41 -3.56
CA ILE A 85 2.24 -6.09 -3.67
C ILE A 85 3.13 -5.22 -4.56
N LEU A 86 4.43 -5.16 -4.24
CA LEU A 86 5.44 -4.40 -5.00
C LEU A 86 6.21 -5.27 -5.99
N PHE A 87 6.09 -6.58 -5.87
CA PHE A 87 6.67 -7.58 -6.76
C PHE A 87 5.85 -8.86 -6.70
N GLU A 88 5.93 -9.64 -7.74
CA GLU A 88 5.24 -10.93 -7.83
C GLU A 88 6.04 -12.04 -7.14
N SER A 89 5.35 -12.94 -6.45
CA SER A 89 5.96 -14.10 -5.80
C SER A 89 4.98 -15.26 -5.73
N GLY A 90 5.30 -16.35 -6.39
CA GLY A 90 4.45 -17.54 -6.44
C GLY A 90 3.05 -17.23 -6.96
N ARG A 91 2.03 -17.51 -6.15
CA ARG A 91 0.62 -17.24 -6.51
C ARG A 91 0.19 -15.79 -6.30
N ASN A 92 1.05 -14.92 -5.76
CA ASN A 92 0.76 -13.49 -5.61
C ASN A 92 1.27 -12.76 -6.84
N THR A 93 0.43 -12.66 -7.86
CA THR A 93 0.68 -11.89 -9.08
C THR A 93 -0.03 -10.55 -9.01
N PHE A 94 0.42 -9.57 -9.77
CA PHE A 94 -0.26 -8.27 -9.88
C PHE A 94 -1.70 -8.45 -10.33
N ASP A 95 -1.94 -9.25 -11.38
CA ASP A 95 -3.30 -9.52 -11.86
C ASP A 95 -4.15 -10.25 -10.81
N GLY A 96 -3.61 -11.27 -10.14
CA GLY A 96 -4.35 -12.07 -9.18
C GLY A 96 -4.75 -11.31 -7.91
N VAL A 97 -3.90 -10.37 -7.46
CA VAL A 97 -4.11 -9.64 -6.19
C VAL A 97 -4.71 -8.25 -6.43
N GLN A 98 -4.18 -7.49 -7.39
CA GLN A 98 -4.49 -6.08 -7.57
C GLN A 98 -5.57 -5.83 -8.65
N ASP A 99 -5.83 -6.78 -9.56
CA ASP A 99 -6.93 -6.69 -10.53
C ASP A 99 -8.08 -7.63 -10.14
N ILE A 100 -7.93 -8.96 -10.29
CA ILE A 100 -8.99 -9.94 -10.00
C ILE A 100 -9.43 -9.87 -8.53
N GLY A 101 -8.46 -9.74 -7.60
CA GLY A 101 -8.77 -9.61 -6.17
C GLY A 101 -9.58 -8.36 -5.86
N VAL A 102 -9.32 -7.25 -6.54
CA VAL A 102 -10.11 -6.03 -6.36
C VAL A 102 -11.50 -6.15 -6.97
N LYS A 103 -11.67 -6.84 -8.11
CA LYS A 103 -13.00 -7.15 -8.67
C LYS A 103 -13.84 -7.92 -7.66
N THR A 104 -13.28 -8.95 -7.04
CA THR A 104 -13.95 -9.73 -5.98
C THR A 104 -14.33 -8.85 -4.79
N LEU A 105 -13.44 -7.94 -4.38
CA LEU A 105 -13.72 -7.01 -3.28
C LEU A 105 -14.86 -6.05 -3.62
N VAL A 106 -14.86 -5.47 -4.82
CA VAL A 106 -15.89 -4.56 -5.31
C VAL A 106 -17.27 -5.23 -5.33
N GLU A 107 -17.36 -6.48 -5.80
CA GLU A 107 -18.60 -7.27 -5.75
C GLU A 107 -19.11 -7.43 -4.31
N ALA A 108 -18.22 -7.76 -3.37
CA ALA A 108 -18.57 -7.94 -1.97
C ALA A 108 -19.01 -6.63 -1.30
N VAL A 109 -18.32 -5.53 -1.57
CA VAL A 109 -18.66 -4.18 -1.06
C VAL A 109 -20.02 -3.75 -1.57
N LYS A 110 -20.29 -3.93 -2.88
CA LYS A 110 -21.57 -3.62 -3.50
C LYS A 110 -22.71 -4.45 -2.91
N ALA A 111 -22.48 -5.75 -2.73
CA ALA A 111 -23.49 -6.65 -2.14
C ALA A 111 -23.81 -6.30 -0.68
N ALA A 112 -22.83 -5.81 0.08
CA ALA A 112 -23.01 -5.39 1.47
C ALA A 112 -23.59 -3.97 1.62
N GLY A 113 -23.69 -3.18 0.54
CA GLY A 113 -24.07 -1.76 0.58
C GLY A 113 -23.05 -0.89 1.35
N ALA A 114 -21.80 -1.35 1.47
CA ALA A 114 -20.75 -0.64 2.20
C ALA A 114 -20.08 0.43 1.32
N LYS A 115 -19.45 1.43 1.95
CA LYS A 115 -18.56 2.38 1.26
C LYS A 115 -17.17 1.78 1.08
N LEU A 116 -16.40 2.30 0.11
CA LEU A 116 -15.03 1.83 -0.16
C LEU A 116 -14.03 2.99 -0.14
N THR A 117 -12.92 2.77 0.57
CA THR A 117 -11.67 3.53 0.39
C THR A 117 -10.58 2.58 -0.11
N HIS A 118 -9.95 2.91 -1.22
CA HIS A 118 -8.91 2.09 -1.84
C HIS A 118 -7.57 2.82 -1.86
N VAL A 119 -6.54 2.19 -1.32
CA VAL A 119 -5.16 2.68 -1.39
C VAL A 119 -4.51 2.14 -2.67
N SER A 120 -4.37 3.04 -3.63
CA SER A 120 -3.70 2.82 -4.92
C SER A 120 -2.22 3.26 -4.85
N ALA A 121 -1.72 3.86 -5.89
CA ALA A 121 -0.39 4.49 -5.93
C ALA A 121 -0.37 5.59 -6.99
N ILE A 122 0.50 6.58 -6.82
CA ILE A 122 0.76 7.57 -7.85
C ILE A 122 1.27 6.88 -9.13
N GLY A 123 0.92 7.41 -10.30
CA GLY A 123 1.27 6.79 -11.57
C GLY A 123 0.43 5.57 -11.98
N ALA A 124 -0.66 5.24 -11.24
CA ALA A 124 -1.62 4.21 -11.65
C ALA A 124 -2.24 4.58 -13.01
N ASP A 125 -2.04 3.72 -14.02
CA ASP A 125 -2.47 3.96 -15.40
C ASP A 125 -2.69 2.63 -16.12
N VAL A 126 -3.86 2.43 -16.72
CA VAL A 126 -4.24 1.22 -17.45
C VAL A 126 -3.34 0.93 -18.66
N ASN A 127 -2.71 1.97 -19.22
CA ASN A 127 -1.83 1.89 -20.38
C ASN A 127 -0.35 1.90 -20.02
N SER A 128 0.00 1.85 -18.73
CA SER A 128 1.39 1.86 -18.30
C SER A 128 2.19 0.68 -18.83
N ALA A 129 3.45 0.91 -19.17
CA ALA A 129 4.42 -0.15 -19.46
C ALA A 129 4.73 -1.02 -18.21
N SER A 130 4.69 -0.42 -17.01
CA SER A 130 4.82 -1.14 -15.74
C SER A 130 3.58 -1.99 -15.47
N SER A 131 3.79 -3.28 -15.20
CA SER A 131 2.72 -4.20 -14.83
C SER A 131 2.07 -3.83 -13.50
N TYR A 132 2.86 -3.31 -12.56
CA TYR A 132 2.36 -2.78 -11.30
C TYR A 132 1.40 -1.60 -11.52
N ALA A 133 1.86 -0.55 -12.21
CA ALA A 133 1.04 0.64 -12.45
C ALA A 133 -0.21 0.31 -13.27
N ARG A 134 -0.08 -0.57 -14.26
CA ARG A 134 -1.20 -1.07 -15.08
C ARG A 134 -2.23 -1.82 -14.25
N SER A 135 -1.81 -2.69 -13.33
CA SER A 135 -2.73 -3.41 -12.45
C SER A 135 -3.47 -2.49 -11.49
N LYS A 136 -2.78 -1.46 -10.96
CA LYS A 136 -3.41 -0.42 -10.14
C LYS A 136 -4.43 0.39 -10.95
N GLY A 137 -4.10 0.81 -12.17
CA GLY A 137 -5.02 1.52 -13.06
C GLY A 137 -6.29 0.71 -13.39
N ARG A 138 -6.14 -0.60 -13.66
CA ARG A 138 -7.29 -1.50 -13.88
C ARG A 138 -8.17 -1.63 -12.63
N ALA A 139 -7.56 -1.73 -11.45
CA ALA A 139 -8.29 -1.76 -10.19
C ALA A 139 -9.10 -0.50 -9.98
N GLU A 140 -8.51 0.68 -10.20
CA GLU A 140 -9.20 1.96 -10.09
C GLU A 140 -10.36 2.08 -11.07
N ALA A 141 -10.16 1.71 -12.34
CA ALA A 141 -11.22 1.71 -13.36
C ALA A 141 -12.39 0.80 -12.95
N THR A 142 -12.10 -0.39 -12.41
CA THR A 142 -13.11 -1.32 -11.89
C THR A 142 -13.89 -0.71 -10.72
N ILE A 143 -13.19 -0.07 -9.79
CA ILE A 143 -13.81 0.58 -8.62
C ILE A 143 -14.72 1.72 -9.07
N GLN A 144 -14.22 2.63 -9.91
CA GLN A 144 -14.97 3.80 -10.37
C GLN A 144 -16.25 3.41 -11.14
N ALA A 145 -16.16 2.37 -11.98
CA ALA A 145 -17.31 1.88 -12.74
C ALA A 145 -18.40 1.26 -11.87
N ALA A 146 -18.03 0.57 -10.79
CA ALA A 146 -18.99 -0.19 -9.97
C ALA A 146 -19.42 0.52 -8.68
N LEU A 147 -18.58 1.39 -8.13
CA LEU A 147 -18.73 2.12 -6.87
C LEU A 147 -18.34 3.60 -7.08
N PRO A 148 -19.17 4.41 -7.73
CA PRO A 148 -18.84 5.80 -8.10
C PRO A 148 -18.53 6.69 -6.89
N ASP A 149 -19.04 6.35 -5.69
CA ASP A 149 -18.78 7.07 -4.45
C ASP A 149 -17.50 6.61 -3.72
N ALA A 150 -16.76 5.65 -4.27
CA ALA A 150 -15.53 5.19 -3.65
C ALA A 150 -14.46 6.29 -3.64
N VAL A 151 -13.68 6.34 -2.55
CA VAL A 151 -12.49 7.19 -2.47
C VAL A 151 -11.26 6.38 -2.85
N ILE A 152 -10.46 6.90 -3.78
CA ILE A 152 -9.21 6.30 -4.20
C ILE A 152 -8.07 7.22 -3.76
N LEU A 153 -7.11 6.66 -3.04
CA LEU A 153 -5.93 7.39 -2.58
C LEU A 153 -4.70 6.90 -3.34
N ARG A 154 -3.99 7.80 -3.97
CA ARG A 154 -2.74 7.55 -4.69
C ARG A 154 -1.55 8.12 -3.92
N PRO A 155 -1.02 7.44 -2.91
CA PRO A 155 0.18 7.91 -2.24
C PRO A 155 1.40 7.83 -3.17
N SER A 156 2.32 8.77 -2.99
CA SER A 156 3.70 8.70 -3.48
C SER A 156 4.47 7.66 -2.64
N VAL A 157 5.79 7.72 -2.63
CA VAL A 157 6.61 6.84 -1.79
C VAL A 157 6.24 7.05 -0.32
N VAL A 158 5.63 6.05 0.29
CA VAL A 158 5.23 6.10 1.70
C VAL A 158 6.40 5.73 2.59
N PHE A 159 6.71 6.59 3.57
CA PHE A 159 7.80 6.37 4.52
C PHE A 159 7.32 6.31 5.97
N GLY A 160 8.13 5.70 6.83
CA GLY A 160 7.88 5.55 8.26
C GLY A 160 8.75 4.48 8.89
N ALA A 161 8.51 4.15 10.17
CA ALA A 161 9.37 3.25 10.94
C ALA A 161 9.58 1.87 10.29
N ASP A 162 8.57 1.34 9.60
CA ASP A 162 8.58 0.01 8.99
C ASP A 162 8.54 0.05 7.45
N ASP A 163 8.93 1.16 6.81
CA ASP A 163 8.89 1.28 5.35
C ASP A 163 9.90 0.36 4.65
N SER A 164 9.59 0.04 3.39
CA SER A 164 10.46 -0.79 2.56
C SER A 164 11.37 0.02 1.63
N PHE A 165 11.29 1.35 1.62
CA PHE A 165 12.10 2.20 0.75
C PHE A 165 13.32 2.74 1.50
N PHE A 166 13.14 3.65 2.45
CA PHE A 166 14.25 4.27 3.18
C PHE A 166 15.00 3.27 4.07
N ASN A 167 14.27 2.38 4.76
CA ASN A 167 14.89 1.35 5.60
C ASN A 167 15.73 0.35 4.80
N ARG A 168 15.33 0.06 3.56
CA ARG A 168 16.12 -0.78 2.67
C ARG A 168 17.45 -0.13 2.29
N PHE A 169 17.42 1.13 1.87
CA PHE A 169 18.63 1.87 1.55
C PHE A 169 19.50 2.12 2.80
N ALA A 170 18.88 2.32 3.96
CA ALA A 170 19.59 2.39 5.24
C ALA A 170 20.32 1.07 5.56
N SER A 171 19.68 -0.07 5.31
CA SER A 171 20.31 -1.39 5.45
C SER A 171 21.48 -1.54 4.45
N MET A 172 21.27 -1.16 3.19
CA MET A 172 22.34 -1.20 2.17
C MET A 172 23.52 -0.29 2.56
N ALA A 173 23.28 0.90 3.10
CA ALA A 173 24.31 1.80 3.56
C ALA A 173 25.16 1.22 4.70
N ARG A 174 24.63 0.28 5.46
CA ARG A 174 25.35 -0.43 6.53
C ARG A 174 26.22 -1.57 5.98
N THR A 175 25.74 -2.31 4.97
CA THR A 175 26.33 -3.57 4.52
C THR A 175 27.15 -3.44 3.25
N PHE A 176 26.82 -2.53 2.33
CA PHE A 176 27.50 -2.41 1.05
C PHE A 176 28.51 -1.24 1.02
N PRO A 177 29.55 -1.33 0.19
CA PRO A 177 30.56 -0.28 0.07
C PRO A 177 30.06 0.97 -0.66
N PHE A 178 28.96 0.88 -1.42
CA PHE A 178 28.34 1.97 -2.18
C PHE A 178 26.81 1.85 -2.17
N LEU A 179 26.12 2.92 -2.55
CA LEU A 179 24.68 2.92 -2.81
C LEU A 179 24.41 3.12 -4.31
N PRO A 180 23.51 2.32 -4.91
CA PRO A 180 23.17 2.46 -6.31
C PRO A 180 22.26 3.66 -6.53
N LEU A 181 22.53 4.45 -7.55
CA LEU A 181 21.74 5.58 -8.02
C LEU A 181 21.22 5.29 -9.43
N ILE A 182 19.99 4.79 -9.51
CA ILE A 182 19.39 4.39 -10.78
C ILE A 182 19.06 5.63 -11.60
N GLY A 183 19.40 5.60 -12.91
CA GLY A 183 19.18 6.73 -13.81
C GLY A 183 19.89 8.02 -13.39
N GLY A 184 21.01 7.95 -12.63
CA GLY A 184 21.69 9.12 -12.11
C GLY A 184 21.01 9.76 -10.89
N GLY A 185 19.87 9.24 -10.46
CA GLY A 185 19.14 9.70 -9.29
C GLY A 185 18.33 10.98 -9.51
N HIS A 186 17.95 11.30 -10.75
CA HIS A 186 17.23 12.52 -11.11
C HIS A 186 15.70 12.40 -10.95
N THR A 187 15.16 11.18 -10.87
CA THR A 187 13.75 10.93 -10.67
C THR A 187 13.24 11.68 -9.44
N LYS A 188 12.18 12.45 -9.61
CA LYS A 188 11.55 13.21 -8.54
C LYS A 188 10.54 12.36 -7.81
N LEU A 189 10.58 12.43 -6.51
CA LEU A 189 9.69 11.73 -5.58
C LEU A 189 9.13 12.76 -4.60
N GLN A 190 7.96 12.51 -4.06
CA GLN A 190 7.36 13.34 -3.01
C GLN A 190 6.97 12.45 -1.83
N PRO A 191 7.96 11.99 -1.03
CA PRO A 191 7.72 11.04 0.05
C PRO A 191 6.65 11.54 1.01
N VAL A 192 5.67 10.68 1.33
CA VAL A 192 4.56 10.99 2.25
C VAL A 192 4.67 10.15 3.51
N PHE A 193 4.45 10.75 4.68
CA PHE A 193 4.49 10.03 5.94
C PHE A 193 3.29 9.09 6.07
N VAL A 194 3.52 7.88 6.56
CA VAL A 194 2.51 6.82 6.60
C VAL A 194 1.31 7.18 7.47
N GLU A 195 1.50 7.98 8.52
CA GLU A 195 0.38 8.41 9.37
C GLU A 195 -0.50 9.44 8.66
N ASP A 196 0.04 10.28 7.77
CA ASP A 196 -0.75 11.22 6.95
C ASP A 196 -1.63 10.46 5.95
N VAL A 197 -1.10 9.36 5.38
CA VAL A 197 -1.91 8.46 4.54
C VAL A 197 -3.03 7.83 5.37
N ALA A 198 -2.73 7.33 6.57
CA ALA A 198 -3.71 6.73 7.47
C ALA A 198 -4.76 7.75 7.96
N GLU A 199 -4.33 8.98 8.22
CA GLU A 199 -5.23 10.08 8.57
C GLU A 199 -6.19 10.42 7.42
N THR A 200 -5.68 10.45 6.19
CA THR A 200 -6.52 10.67 4.99
C THR A 200 -7.53 9.54 4.79
N VAL A 201 -7.14 8.28 5.05
CA VAL A 201 -8.09 7.16 5.10
C VAL A 201 -9.16 7.39 6.18
N GLY A 202 -8.75 7.82 7.39
CA GLY A 202 -9.68 8.14 8.46
C GLY A 202 -10.69 9.20 8.06
N ARG A 203 -10.25 10.29 7.41
CA ARG A 203 -11.12 11.35 6.86
C ARG A 203 -12.05 10.87 5.76
N SER A 204 -11.63 9.89 4.97
CA SER A 204 -12.51 9.25 3.99
C SER A 204 -13.60 8.42 4.67
N VAL A 205 -13.27 7.70 5.74
CA VAL A 205 -14.21 6.86 6.48
C VAL A 205 -15.26 7.69 7.24
N ASP A 206 -14.87 8.80 7.86
CA ASP A 206 -15.80 9.68 8.58
C ASP A 206 -16.54 10.68 7.67
N GLY A 207 -16.20 10.73 6.38
CA GLY A 207 -16.85 11.61 5.41
C GLY A 207 -16.35 13.07 5.43
N SER A 208 -15.23 13.35 6.10
CA SER A 208 -14.63 14.69 6.14
C SER A 208 -13.99 15.13 4.83
N ILE A 209 -13.83 14.21 3.87
CA ILE A 209 -13.42 14.50 2.49
C ILE A 209 -14.47 14.02 1.50
N PRO A 210 -14.64 14.73 0.35
CA PRO A 210 -15.60 14.34 -0.68
C PRO A 210 -15.40 12.92 -1.19
N SER A 211 -16.48 12.16 -1.32
CA SER A 211 -16.50 10.83 -1.94
C SER A 211 -16.42 10.90 -3.47
N GLY A 212 -16.20 9.76 -4.13
CA GLY A 212 -16.18 9.63 -5.58
C GLY A 212 -14.96 10.29 -6.24
N LYS A 213 -13.89 10.54 -5.49
CA LYS A 213 -12.69 11.23 -5.98
C LYS A 213 -11.43 10.40 -5.84
N ILE A 214 -10.46 10.72 -6.68
CA ILE A 214 -9.07 10.27 -6.58
C ILE A 214 -8.26 11.40 -5.94
N TYR A 215 -7.49 11.06 -4.91
CA TYR A 215 -6.58 11.99 -4.22
C TYR A 215 -5.15 11.51 -4.35
N GLU A 216 -4.28 12.32 -4.91
CA GLU A 216 -2.84 12.09 -4.91
C GLU A 216 -2.25 12.63 -3.60
N LEU A 217 -1.46 11.80 -2.91
CA LEU A 217 -0.90 12.12 -1.60
C LEU A 217 0.62 12.20 -1.71
N GLY A 218 1.13 13.41 -1.64
CA GLY A 218 2.55 13.72 -1.51
C GLY A 218 2.85 14.38 -0.17
N GLY A 219 4.11 14.29 0.27
CA GLY A 219 4.58 15.04 1.44
C GLY A 219 4.83 16.51 1.12
N GLY A 220 5.37 17.24 2.07
CA GLY A 220 5.62 18.68 1.94
C GLY A 220 6.77 19.06 1.01
N GLU A 221 7.62 18.12 0.62
CA GLU A 221 8.84 18.39 -0.15
C GLU A 221 8.99 17.40 -1.32
N VAL A 222 9.35 17.95 -2.49
CA VAL A 222 9.75 17.16 -3.66
C VAL A 222 11.25 16.93 -3.57
N MET A 223 11.66 15.67 -3.59
CA MET A 223 13.04 15.22 -3.48
C MET A 223 13.44 14.41 -4.70
N THR A 224 14.69 14.57 -5.15
CA THR A 224 15.23 13.61 -6.11
C THR A 224 15.60 12.30 -5.42
N MET A 225 15.73 11.23 -6.19
CA MET A 225 16.22 9.95 -5.66
C MET A 225 17.61 10.12 -5.00
N ARG A 226 18.45 11.04 -5.52
CA ARG A 226 19.73 11.41 -4.92
C ARG A 226 19.53 12.02 -3.53
N ASP A 227 18.63 13.01 -3.39
CA ASP A 227 18.37 13.66 -2.10
C ASP A 227 17.87 12.65 -1.06
N CYS A 228 17.04 11.68 -1.50
CA CYS A 228 16.61 10.57 -0.65
C CYS A 228 17.81 9.74 -0.15
N MET A 229 18.76 9.40 -1.03
CA MET A 229 19.96 8.65 -0.64
C MET A 229 20.88 9.46 0.28
N GLU A 230 21.06 10.73 0.02
CA GLU A 230 21.84 11.63 0.88
C GLU A 230 21.20 11.78 2.25
N THR A 231 19.86 11.85 2.32
CA THR A 231 19.11 11.85 3.58
C THR A 231 19.31 10.53 4.34
N VAL A 232 19.25 9.38 3.67
CA VAL A 232 19.55 8.07 4.31
C VAL A 232 20.96 8.07 4.89
N MET A 233 21.95 8.54 4.14
CA MET A 233 23.36 8.58 4.60
C MET A 233 23.53 9.52 5.80
N ARG A 234 22.87 10.67 5.79
CA ARG A 234 22.90 11.63 6.88
C ARG A 234 22.28 11.05 8.16
N VAL A 235 21.08 10.46 8.07
CA VAL A 235 20.37 9.88 9.22
C VAL A 235 21.08 8.66 9.79
N THR A 236 21.69 7.83 8.93
CA THR A 236 22.43 6.65 9.37
C THR A 236 23.87 6.94 9.79
N ALA A 237 24.31 8.20 9.71
CA ALA A 237 25.70 8.64 9.95
C ALA A 237 26.72 7.82 9.11
N ARG A 238 26.38 7.51 7.86
CA ARG A 238 27.22 6.75 6.92
C ARG A 238 27.56 7.61 5.71
N LYS A 239 28.82 7.59 5.30
CA LYS A 239 29.28 8.21 4.05
C LYS A 239 29.64 7.09 3.08
N LYS A 240 28.87 6.96 2.01
CA LYS A 240 29.08 5.95 0.95
C LYS A 240 29.10 6.64 -0.41
N PRO A 241 29.97 6.21 -1.34
CA PRO A 241 29.89 6.70 -2.71
C PRO A 241 28.54 6.30 -3.33
N LEU A 242 27.95 7.23 -4.06
CA LEU A 242 26.76 7.00 -4.87
C LEU A 242 27.19 6.56 -6.26
N LEU A 243 26.86 5.34 -6.65
CA LEU A 243 27.22 4.78 -7.94
C LEU A 243 26.06 4.89 -8.92
N SER A 244 26.21 5.72 -9.94
CA SER A 244 25.17 5.86 -10.98
C SER A 244 25.07 4.58 -11.81
N LEU A 245 23.87 4.01 -11.86
CA LEU A 245 23.52 2.85 -12.68
C LEU A 245 22.56 3.28 -13.79
N PRO A 246 22.94 3.13 -15.08
CA PRO A 246 22.01 3.35 -16.18
C PRO A 246 20.77 2.46 -16.06
N PHE A 247 19.61 2.94 -16.50
CA PHE A 247 18.35 2.20 -16.42
C PHE A 247 18.41 0.80 -17.06
N GLY A 248 19.12 0.66 -18.19
CA GLY A 248 19.29 -0.65 -18.85
C GLY A 248 20.04 -1.66 -17.97
N VAL A 249 21.10 -1.25 -17.31
CA VAL A 249 21.88 -2.10 -16.39
C VAL A 249 21.05 -2.45 -15.16
N ALA A 250 20.37 -1.47 -14.58
CA ALA A 250 19.50 -1.69 -13.42
C ALA A 250 18.35 -2.66 -13.74
N SER A 251 17.74 -2.54 -14.93
CA SER A 251 16.67 -3.45 -15.40
C SER A 251 17.20 -4.88 -15.59
N MET A 252 18.39 -5.05 -16.15
CA MET A 252 19.02 -6.35 -16.33
C MET A 252 19.31 -7.02 -14.97
N ILE A 253 19.89 -6.26 -14.02
CA ILE A 253 20.11 -6.75 -12.64
C ILE A 253 18.78 -7.15 -12.00
N GLY A 254 17.74 -6.34 -12.14
CA GLY A 254 16.41 -6.61 -11.61
C GLY A 254 15.78 -7.87 -12.19
N SER A 255 15.94 -8.11 -13.49
CA SER A 255 15.45 -9.31 -14.16
C SER A 255 16.15 -10.58 -13.67
N VAL A 256 17.47 -10.55 -13.55
CA VAL A 256 18.27 -11.68 -13.04
C VAL A 256 17.97 -11.94 -11.57
N ALA A 257 17.88 -10.89 -10.74
CA ALA A 257 17.57 -11.02 -9.32
C ALA A 257 16.16 -11.60 -9.07
N SER A 258 15.20 -11.32 -9.94
CA SER A 258 13.85 -11.88 -9.83
C SER A 258 13.77 -13.37 -10.16
N MET A 259 14.80 -13.96 -10.78
CA MET A 259 14.88 -15.41 -11.04
C MET A 259 15.32 -16.22 -9.82
N VAL A 260 15.82 -15.58 -8.75
CA VAL A 260 16.25 -16.26 -7.52
C VAL A 260 15.08 -16.35 -6.54
N PRO A 261 14.47 -17.54 -6.34
CA PRO A 261 13.15 -17.66 -5.71
C PRO A 261 13.10 -17.45 -4.20
N LEU A 262 14.22 -17.27 -3.52
CA LEU A 262 14.28 -17.20 -2.04
C LEU A 262 14.69 -15.84 -1.47
N ILE A 263 15.14 -14.91 -2.30
CA ILE A 263 15.62 -13.60 -1.86
C ILE A 263 14.79 -12.53 -2.56
N PRO A 264 14.09 -11.64 -1.81
CA PRO A 264 13.41 -10.52 -2.44
C PRO A 264 14.42 -9.69 -3.23
N PRO A 265 14.17 -9.47 -4.55
CA PRO A 265 15.12 -8.76 -5.39
C PRO A 265 15.35 -7.34 -4.84
N PRO A 266 16.58 -6.84 -4.84
CA PRO A 266 16.90 -5.50 -4.36
C PRO A 266 16.17 -4.42 -5.15
N ILE A 267 15.88 -4.67 -6.41
CA ILE A 267 15.01 -3.90 -7.29
C ILE A 267 14.47 -4.84 -8.37
N THR A 268 13.27 -4.59 -8.88
CA THR A 268 12.70 -5.32 -10.01
C THR A 268 12.78 -4.49 -11.29
N ALA A 269 12.76 -5.15 -12.44
CA ALA A 269 12.70 -4.46 -13.73
C ALA A 269 11.47 -3.53 -13.83
N ASP A 270 10.34 -3.94 -13.24
CA ASP A 270 9.12 -3.16 -13.20
C ASP A 270 9.27 -1.89 -12.34
N GLN A 271 9.97 -1.98 -11.21
CA GLN A 271 10.31 -0.79 -10.39
C GLN A 271 11.27 0.17 -11.10
N VAL A 272 12.20 -0.37 -11.91
CA VAL A 272 13.06 0.47 -12.76
C VAL A 272 12.24 1.22 -13.81
N GLU A 273 11.20 0.59 -14.36
CA GLU A 273 10.31 1.24 -15.32
C GLU A 273 9.51 2.40 -14.68
N LEU A 274 9.07 2.23 -13.43
CA LEU A 274 8.42 3.30 -12.67
C LEU A 274 9.36 4.50 -12.43
N LEU A 275 10.64 4.24 -12.17
CA LEU A 275 11.63 5.30 -11.93
C LEU A 275 12.03 6.10 -13.19
N LYS A 276 11.60 5.71 -14.38
CA LYS A 276 11.78 6.50 -15.62
C LYS A 276 10.80 7.66 -15.76
N ARG A 277 9.77 7.69 -14.91
CA ARG A 277 8.74 8.73 -14.90
C ARG A 277 8.80 9.46 -13.57
N ASP A 278 8.67 10.80 -13.63
CA ASP A 278 8.51 11.65 -12.45
C ASP A 278 7.09 11.55 -11.89
#